data_779140c21e2fcfacce3f0ec2c676351b
#
_entry.id   779140c21e2fcfacce3f0ec2c676351b
#
_cell.length_a   1.000
_cell.length_b   1.000
_cell.length_c   1.000
_cell.angle_alpha   90.00
_cell.angle_beta   90.00
_cell.angle_gamma   90.00
#
_symmetry.space_group_name_H-M   'P 1'
#
loop_
_entity.id
_entity.type
_entity.pdbx_description
1 polymer ?
#
loop_
_entity_poly.entity_id
_entity_poly.type
_entity_poly.pdbx_seq_one_letter_code
_entity_poly.pdbx_strand_id
1 'polypeptide(L)'
;DVESAAQAEDTAEPADAAALPEFAPVTAVAREERIPIRGVRKHTAAAVAGSAFTAPHVTEFLQIDVTETMAATARLRALPEFTGVRVSPLVLVARALMVAVARHPMINSTWDEDSQEIVVRHYVNLGIAAATDRGLVVPNIRDAHALSLPGLARALAELAETARAGKATPADLRGGTITITNVGVFGVDTGTPILTPGQAAILAFGQVKDAPWVHQGQLAVRKVTTLALSFDHRIVDGDLGSAVLRDIGAMLEDPLRMLAWS
;
A
#
# COMPACT_ATOMS: atom_id res chain seq x y z
N ASP A 1 17.72 -74.59 -49.26
CA ASP A 1 18.54 -74.15 -50.38
C ASP A 1 18.33 -72.66 -50.58
N VAL A 2 19.11 -71.82 -50.06
CA VAL A 2 20.36 -71.29 -50.48
C VAL A 2 20.38 -70.69 -51.89
N GLU A 3 20.74 -69.46 -51.93
CA GLU A 3 21.34 -68.66 -53.00
C GLU A 3 20.51 -67.80 -53.90
N SER A 4 20.95 -66.60 -53.90
CA SER A 4 20.99 -65.62 -54.96
C SER A 4 19.85 -64.63 -55.11
N ALA A 5 20.12 -63.45 -54.64
CA ALA A 5 19.86 -62.24 -55.35
C ALA A 5 20.81 -61.14 -54.86
N ALA A 6 21.74 -60.82 -55.69
CA ALA A 6 22.73 -59.74 -55.53
C ALA A 6 22.11 -58.36 -55.80
N GLN A 7 22.67 -57.41 -55.07
CA GLN A 7 22.98 -56.02 -55.48
C GLN A 7 21.91 -55.17 -56.21
N ALA A 8 21.39 -54.21 -55.43
CA ALA A 8 21.08 -52.91 -55.97
C ALA A 8 21.70 -51.89 -54.98
N GLU A 9 22.81 -51.28 -55.35
CA GLU A 9 23.39 -50.11 -54.73
C GLU A 9 22.45 -48.93 -55.02
N ASP A 10 21.80 -48.46 -53.95
CA ASP A 10 21.06 -47.19 -54.01
C ASP A 10 21.98 -46.11 -53.38
N THR A 11 22.60 -45.34 -54.26
CA THR A 11 23.38 -44.17 -53.92
C THR A 11 22.45 -43.03 -53.50
N ALA A 12 22.07 -42.97 -52.21
CA ALA A 12 21.43 -41.84 -51.63
C ALA A 12 22.51 -40.77 -51.34
N GLU A 13 22.41 -39.64 -52.02
CA GLU A 13 23.14 -38.42 -51.69
C GLU A 13 22.87 -38.01 -50.25
N PRO A 14 23.87 -37.52 -49.48
CA PRO A 14 23.68 -37.03 -48.13
C PRO A 14 22.82 -35.75 -48.20
N ALA A 15 21.62 -35.81 -47.60
CA ALA A 15 20.78 -34.65 -47.40
C ALA A 15 21.58 -33.55 -46.65
N ASP A 16 21.56 -32.38 -47.25
CA ASP A 16 22.12 -31.14 -46.75
C ASP A 16 21.76 -30.95 -45.27
N ALA A 17 22.74 -31.06 -44.37
CA ALA A 17 22.53 -30.85 -42.96
C ALA A 17 22.27 -29.36 -42.76
N ALA A 18 20.96 -29.02 -42.63
CA ALA A 18 20.53 -27.67 -42.28
C ALA A 18 21.33 -27.20 -41.03
N ALA A 19 22.19 -26.21 -41.25
CA ALA A 19 22.96 -25.59 -40.19
C ALA A 19 22.02 -25.07 -39.11
N LEU A 20 22.20 -25.59 -37.87
CA LEU A 20 21.48 -25.07 -36.72
C LEU A 20 21.67 -23.55 -36.62
N PRO A 21 20.64 -22.78 -36.32
CA PRO A 21 20.77 -21.34 -36.22
C PRO A 21 21.84 -21.01 -35.18
N GLU A 22 22.85 -20.30 -35.60
CA GLU A 22 23.92 -19.79 -34.76
C GLU A 22 23.27 -18.80 -33.80
N PHE A 23 23.17 -19.18 -32.53
CA PHE A 23 22.69 -18.27 -31.48
C PHE A 23 23.69 -17.11 -31.37
N ALA A 24 23.23 -15.91 -31.65
CA ALA A 24 24.01 -14.71 -31.45
C ALA A 24 24.60 -14.73 -30.02
N PRO A 25 25.90 -14.40 -29.85
CA PRO A 25 26.51 -14.41 -28.53
C PRO A 25 25.73 -13.47 -27.63
N VAL A 26 25.20 -14.01 -26.52
CA VAL A 26 24.60 -13.20 -25.46
C VAL A 26 25.69 -12.23 -25.05
N THR A 27 25.53 -10.95 -25.38
CA THR A 27 26.43 -9.89 -24.93
C THR A 27 26.60 -10.06 -23.43
N ALA A 28 27.84 -10.26 -22.99
CA ALA A 28 28.13 -10.55 -21.59
C ALA A 28 27.63 -9.37 -20.73
N VAL A 29 26.45 -9.52 -20.13
CA VAL A 29 25.95 -8.58 -19.14
C VAL A 29 26.99 -8.56 -18.01
N ALA A 30 27.46 -7.36 -17.64
CA ALA A 30 28.39 -7.23 -16.53
C ALA A 30 27.81 -7.97 -15.31
N ARG A 31 28.59 -8.86 -14.69
CA ARG A 31 28.14 -9.67 -13.55
C ARG A 31 27.73 -8.85 -12.35
N GLU A 32 28.17 -7.60 -12.26
CA GLU A 32 27.90 -6.66 -11.18
C GLU A 32 27.66 -5.27 -11.76
N GLU A 33 26.66 -4.60 -11.22
CA GLU A 33 26.38 -3.20 -11.48
C GLU A 33 26.46 -2.41 -10.16
N ARG A 34 27.19 -1.30 -10.15
CA ARG A 34 27.32 -0.43 -8.98
C ARG A 34 26.43 0.80 -9.15
N ILE A 35 25.35 0.88 -8.36
CA ILE A 35 24.38 1.98 -8.38
C ILE A 35 24.70 2.95 -7.24
N PRO A 36 25.06 4.22 -7.51
CA PRO A 36 25.33 5.21 -6.47
C PRO A 36 24.08 5.54 -5.65
N ILE A 37 24.19 5.56 -4.32
CA ILE A 37 23.11 5.95 -3.41
C ILE A 37 23.08 7.49 -3.32
N ARG A 38 22.11 8.13 -4.02
CA ARG A 38 21.98 9.59 -4.12
C ARG A 38 20.53 10.05 -4.03
N GLY A 39 20.34 11.36 -3.82
CA GLY A 39 19.02 12.02 -3.89
C GLY A 39 17.97 11.37 -2.96
N VAL A 40 16.77 11.16 -3.48
CA VAL A 40 15.63 10.59 -2.73
C VAL A 40 16.00 9.26 -2.07
N ARG A 41 16.68 8.34 -2.78
CA ARG A 41 17.07 7.03 -2.23
C ARG A 41 17.97 7.17 -0.99
N LYS A 42 18.91 8.12 -0.97
CA LYS A 42 19.78 8.36 0.20
C LYS A 42 18.96 8.84 1.40
N HIS A 43 18.04 9.78 1.18
CA HIS A 43 17.19 10.32 2.25
C HIS A 43 16.20 9.26 2.77
N THR A 44 15.55 8.53 1.87
CA THR A 44 14.64 7.45 2.25
C THR A 44 15.36 6.36 3.04
N ALA A 45 16.55 5.94 2.61
CA ALA A 45 17.33 4.92 3.32
C ALA A 45 17.67 5.36 4.74
N ALA A 46 18.09 6.61 4.93
CA ALA A 46 18.40 7.15 6.26
C ALA A 46 17.13 7.23 7.14
N ALA A 47 16.01 7.71 6.57
CA ALA A 47 14.74 7.84 7.29
C ALA A 47 14.19 6.46 7.72
N VAL A 48 14.18 5.49 6.80
CA VAL A 48 13.67 4.13 7.06
C VAL A 48 14.55 3.41 8.08
N ALA A 49 15.89 3.46 7.92
CA ALA A 49 16.80 2.86 8.88
C ALA A 49 16.68 3.51 10.25
N GLY A 50 16.65 4.86 10.31
CA GLY A 50 16.45 5.59 11.57
C GLY A 50 15.17 5.16 12.27
N SER A 51 14.04 5.10 11.58
CA SER A 51 12.76 4.68 12.15
C SER A 51 12.79 3.21 12.62
N ALA A 52 13.26 2.30 11.78
CA ALA A 52 13.22 0.86 12.06
C ALA A 52 14.08 0.46 13.28
N PHE A 53 15.15 1.19 13.57
CA PHE A 53 16.08 0.88 14.67
C PHE A 53 15.89 1.76 15.92
N THR A 54 15.00 2.75 15.88
CA THR A 54 14.70 3.58 17.06
C THR A 54 13.31 3.31 17.65
N ALA A 55 12.32 3.02 16.80
CA ALA A 55 10.98 2.68 17.23
C ALA A 55 10.79 1.15 17.24
N PRO A 56 10.50 0.51 18.39
CA PRO A 56 10.12 -0.90 18.43
C PRO A 56 8.79 -1.10 17.68
N HIS A 57 8.85 -1.65 16.47
CA HIS A 57 7.67 -1.87 15.64
C HIS A 57 6.92 -3.12 16.06
N VAL A 58 5.60 -3.01 16.21
CA VAL A 58 4.65 -4.12 16.22
C VAL A 58 3.69 -3.92 15.06
N THR A 59 3.27 -5.01 14.44
CA THR A 59 2.26 -4.97 13.38
C THR A 59 1.15 -5.95 13.70
N GLU A 60 -0.08 -5.45 13.71
CA GLU A 60 -1.30 -6.23 13.84
C GLU A 60 -2.01 -6.33 12.50
N PHE A 61 -2.66 -7.46 12.25
CA PHE A 61 -3.34 -7.75 10.99
C PHE A 61 -4.81 -8.06 11.24
N LEU A 62 -5.67 -7.54 10.36
CA LEU A 62 -7.10 -7.82 10.39
C LEU A 62 -7.61 -8.04 8.97
N GLN A 63 -8.15 -9.23 8.70
CA GLN A 63 -8.82 -9.51 7.45
C GLN A 63 -10.30 -9.16 7.58
N ILE A 64 -10.85 -8.42 6.59
CA ILE A 64 -12.22 -7.88 6.63
C ILE A 64 -12.93 -8.04 5.29
N ASP A 65 -14.26 -8.14 5.36
CA ASP A 65 -15.15 -8.09 4.20
C ASP A 65 -15.50 -6.64 3.86
N VAL A 66 -14.97 -6.14 2.76
CA VAL A 66 -15.18 -4.75 2.29
C VAL A 66 -16.19 -4.65 1.16
N THR A 67 -17.07 -5.63 1.00
CA THR A 67 -18.10 -5.60 -0.07
C THR A 67 -18.96 -4.35 0.02
N GLU A 68 -19.40 -3.98 1.24
CA GLU A 68 -20.21 -2.77 1.45
C GLU A 68 -19.41 -1.48 1.18
N THR A 69 -18.13 -1.45 1.53
CA THR A 69 -17.21 -0.33 1.17
C THR A 69 -17.07 -0.19 -0.35
N MET A 70 -16.96 -1.31 -1.09
CA MET A 70 -16.90 -1.27 -2.55
C MET A 70 -18.21 -0.77 -3.15
N ALA A 71 -19.36 -1.23 -2.64
CA ALA A 71 -20.69 -0.75 -3.03
C ALA A 71 -20.88 0.74 -2.73
N ALA A 72 -20.50 1.18 -1.51
CA ALA A 72 -20.55 2.59 -1.11
C ALA A 72 -19.66 3.46 -2.02
N THR A 73 -18.43 2.99 -2.34
CA THR A 73 -17.53 3.70 -3.27
C THR A 73 -18.18 3.88 -4.66
N ALA A 74 -18.86 2.85 -5.17
CA ALA A 74 -19.56 2.95 -6.46
C ALA A 74 -20.72 3.95 -6.41
N ARG A 75 -21.50 3.98 -5.31
CA ARG A 75 -22.58 4.96 -5.09
C ARG A 75 -22.04 6.39 -5.00
N LEU A 76 -20.94 6.62 -4.26
CA LEU A 76 -20.32 7.93 -4.14
C LEU A 76 -19.90 8.51 -5.50
N ARG A 77 -19.39 7.67 -6.42
CA ARG A 77 -19.02 8.11 -7.77
C ARG A 77 -20.20 8.66 -8.59
N ALA A 78 -21.41 8.23 -8.28
CA ALA A 78 -22.63 8.64 -8.98
C ALA A 78 -23.24 9.93 -8.40
N LEU A 79 -22.77 10.42 -7.25
CA LEU A 79 -23.28 11.63 -6.63
C LEU A 79 -22.71 12.89 -7.30
N PRO A 80 -23.52 13.94 -7.48
CA PRO A 80 -23.09 15.22 -8.08
C PRO A 80 -21.87 15.84 -7.39
N GLU A 81 -21.75 15.70 -6.07
CA GLU A 81 -20.67 16.26 -5.24
C GLU A 81 -19.29 15.69 -5.60
N PHE A 82 -19.25 14.53 -6.28
CA PHE A 82 -18.04 13.85 -6.74
C PHE A 82 -17.81 13.99 -8.25
N THR A 83 -18.59 14.83 -8.94
CA THR A 83 -18.39 15.06 -10.38
C THR A 83 -16.96 15.54 -10.65
N GLY A 84 -16.28 14.88 -11.60
CA GLY A 84 -14.89 15.20 -11.95
C GLY A 84 -13.83 14.73 -10.93
N VAL A 85 -14.24 14.04 -9.86
CA VAL A 85 -13.34 13.56 -8.81
C VAL A 85 -13.15 12.06 -8.92
N ARG A 86 -11.89 11.58 -8.87
CA ARG A 86 -11.59 10.16 -8.82
C ARG A 86 -11.83 9.61 -7.41
N VAL A 87 -12.95 8.92 -7.22
CA VAL A 87 -13.25 8.25 -5.95
C VAL A 87 -12.73 6.81 -5.98
N SER A 88 -11.88 6.46 -5.04
CA SER A 88 -11.37 5.09 -4.82
C SER A 88 -11.74 4.62 -3.40
N PRO A 89 -11.67 3.32 -3.09
CA PRO A 89 -11.90 2.82 -1.74
C PRO A 89 -11.00 3.48 -0.68
N LEU A 90 -9.81 3.95 -1.08
CA LEU A 90 -8.88 4.66 -0.20
C LEU A 90 -9.49 5.90 0.46
N VAL A 91 -10.49 6.54 -0.16
CA VAL A 91 -11.22 7.68 0.43
C VAL A 91 -11.96 7.25 1.70
N LEU A 92 -12.61 6.08 1.66
CA LEU A 92 -13.31 5.52 2.83
C LEU A 92 -12.33 4.99 3.87
N VAL A 93 -11.22 4.36 3.45
CA VAL A 93 -10.13 3.96 4.36
C VAL A 93 -9.55 5.16 5.09
N ALA A 94 -9.28 6.25 4.39
CA ALA A 94 -8.78 7.49 5.00
C ALA A 94 -9.80 8.10 5.98
N ARG A 95 -11.07 8.12 5.62
CA ARG A 95 -12.13 8.61 6.53
C ARG A 95 -12.22 7.71 7.77
N ALA A 96 -12.22 6.38 7.63
CA ALA A 96 -12.25 5.45 8.74
C ALA A 96 -11.05 5.64 9.68
N LEU A 97 -9.84 5.82 9.14
CA LEU A 97 -8.66 6.10 9.94
C LEU A 97 -8.82 7.41 10.74
N MET A 98 -9.33 8.49 10.13
CA MET A 98 -9.52 9.77 10.82
C MET A 98 -10.56 9.68 11.93
N VAL A 99 -11.65 8.93 11.73
CA VAL A 99 -12.65 8.66 12.77
C VAL A 99 -12.03 7.84 13.91
N ALA A 100 -11.22 6.82 13.57
CA ALA A 100 -10.51 6.02 14.58
C ALA A 100 -9.50 6.86 15.37
N VAL A 101 -8.77 7.78 14.73
CA VAL A 101 -7.86 8.75 15.41
C VAL A 101 -8.62 9.63 16.39
N ALA A 102 -9.80 10.14 16.01
CA ALA A 102 -10.62 10.97 16.92
C ALA A 102 -11.07 10.18 18.16
N ARG A 103 -11.35 8.89 18.02
CA ARG A 103 -11.75 8.00 19.12
C ARG A 103 -10.56 7.53 19.97
N HIS A 104 -9.39 7.41 19.37
CA HIS A 104 -8.16 6.88 19.97
C HIS A 104 -6.97 7.82 19.68
N PRO A 105 -6.93 9.04 20.25
CA PRO A 105 -5.99 10.08 19.83
C PRO A 105 -4.51 9.72 20.05
N MET A 106 -4.18 8.83 20.97
CA MET A 106 -2.81 8.36 21.20
C MET A 106 -2.16 7.73 19.96
N ILE A 107 -2.96 7.16 19.03
CA ILE A 107 -2.43 6.57 17.78
C ILE A 107 -1.82 7.64 16.85
N ASN A 108 -2.18 8.91 17.03
CA ASN A 108 -1.72 10.05 16.23
C ASN A 108 -0.77 10.94 17.05
N SER A 109 0.30 10.33 17.53
CA SER A 109 1.27 10.99 18.42
C SER A 109 2.72 10.84 17.94
N THR A 110 3.64 11.42 18.68
CA THR A 110 5.08 11.33 18.45
C THR A 110 5.78 11.09 19.79
N TRP A 111 6.77 10.21 19.76
CA TRP A 111 7.73 10.07 20.85
C TRP A 111 8.77 11.19 20.72
N ASP A 112 8.82 12.08 21.70
CA ASP A 112 9.84 13.13 21.80
C ASP A 112 10.88 12.71 22.84
N GLU A 113 12.02 12.19 22.34
CA GLU A 113 13.11 11.72 23.18
C GLU A 113 13.80 12.87 23.93
N ASP A 114 13.89 14.03 23.28
CA ASP A 114 14.64 15.16 23.84
C ASP A 114 13.90 15.78 25.03
N SER A 115 12.58 15.93 24.96
CA SER A 115 11.75 16.45 26.04
C SER A 115 11.20 15.37 26.98
N GLN A 116 11.42 14.08 26.65
CA GLN A 116 10.87 12.92 27.37
C GLN A 116 9.33 12.97 27.48
N GLU A 117 8.67 13.30 26.35
CA GLU A 117 7.22 13.47 26.27
C GLU A 117 6.62 12.69 25.09
N ILE A 118 5.36 12.31 25.24
CA ILE A 118 4.51 11.85 24.12
C ILE A 118 3.67 13.05 23.68
N VAL A 119 3.87 13.51 22.44
CA VAL A 119 3.11 14.63 21.89
C VAL A 119 1.91 14.11 21.12
N VAL A 120 0.72 14.18 21.72
CA VAL A 120 -0.55 13.79 21.08
C VAL A 120 -1.06 14.94 20.20
N ARG A 121 -1.38 14.63 18.94
CA ARG A 121 -1.87 15.63 18.00
C ARG A 121 -3.37 15.45 17.76
N HIS A 122 -4.16 16.48 18.02
CA HIS A 122 -5.61 16.50 17.80
C HIS A 122 -5.99 16.99 16.39
N TYR A 123 -5.01 17.16 15.51
CA TYR A 123 -5.19 17.38 14.08
C TYR A 123 -4.54 16.22 13.29
N VAL A 124 -5.01 15.97 12.07
CA VAL A 124 -4.47 14.92 11.22
C VAL A 124 -3.91 15.50 9.94
N ASN A 125 -2.60 15.44 9.80
CA ASN A 125 -1.92 15.61 8.51
C ASN A 125 -1.68 14.21 7.95
N LEU A 126 -2.53 13.79 7.02
CA LEU A 126 -2.58 12.42 6.53
C LEU A 126 -1.50 12.17 5.48
N GLY A 127 -0.48 11.40 5.84
CA GLY A 127 0.54 10.91 4.93
C GLY A 127 0.00 9.83 4.00
N ILE A 128 0.34 9.89 2.72
CA ILE A 128 0.04 8.85 1.74
C ILE A 128 1.35 8.37 1.12
N ALA A 129 1.69 7.11 1.35
CA ALA A 129 2.86 6.52 0.73
C ALA A 129 2.66 6.37 -0.78
N ALA A 130 3.52 6.99 -1.56
CA ALA A 130 3.47 7.00 -3.01
C ALA A 130 4.78 6.50 -3.62
N ALA A 131 4.69 5.47 -4.46
CA ALA A 131 5.81 5.02 -5.28
C ALA A 131 5.96 5.96 -6.50
N THR A 132 7.19 6.42 -6.72
CA THR A 132 7.55 7.26 -7.86
C THR A 132 8.79 6.72 -8.55
N ASP A 133 9.09 7.17 -9.75
CA ASP A 133 10.32 6.79 -10.49
C ASP A 133 11.60 7.15 -9.72
N ARG A 134 11.52 8.11 -8.80
CA ARG A 134 12.64 8.54 -7.94
C ARG A 134 12.75 7.77 -6.64
N GLY A 135 11.77 6.93 -6.32
CA GLY A 135 11.64 6.17 -5.07
C GLY A 135 10.37 6.49 -4.30
N LEU A 136 10.26 5.95 -3.10
CA LEU A 136 9.13 6.15 -2.20
C LEU A 136 9.16 7.55 -1.58
N VAL A 137 8.03 8.26 -1.65
CA VAL A 137 7.80 9.53 -0.97
C VAL A 137 6.50 9.45 -0.18
N VAL A 138 6.36 10.24 0.89
CA VAL A 138 5.17 10.27 1.73
C VAL A 138 4.69 11.73 1.86
N PRO A 139 4.09 12.30 0.82
CA PRO A 139 3.41 13.60 0.94
C PRO A 139 2.19 13.48 1.85
N ASN A 140 1.74 14.62 2.43
CA ASN A 140 0.61 14.62 3.34
C ASN A 140 -0.46 15.66 2.96
N ILE A 141 -1.71 15.33 3.32
CA ILE A 141 -2.85 16.23 3.25
C ILE A 141 -2.98 16.89 4.61
N ARG A 142 -2.77 18.20 4.68
CA ARG A 142 -2.89 18.97 5.92
C ARG A 142 -4.34 19.04 6.38
N ASP A 143 -4.54 18.96 7.69
CA ASP A 143 -5.85 19.05 8.33
C ASP A 143 -6.93 18.18 7.66
N ALA A 144 -6.53 16.96 7.22
CA ALA A 144 -7.39 16.04 6.50
C ALA A 144 -8.68 15.70 7.27
N HIS A 145 -8.64 15.73 8.60
CA HIS A 145 -9.78 15.48 9.49
C HIS A 145 -10.91 16.51 9.33
N ALA A 146 -10.56 17.76 8.96
CA ALA A 146 -11.53 18.84 8.76
C ALA A 146 -12.17 18.84 7.37
N LEU A 147 -11.69 18.01 6.43
CA LEU A 147 -12.21 17.98 5.07
C LEU A 147 -13.53 17.20 4.99
N SER A 148 -14.47 17.72 4.19
CA SER A 148 -15.63 16.93 3.75
C SER A 148 -15.18 15.73 2.92
N LEU A 149 -16.02 14.72 2.78
CA LEU A 149 -15.67 13.52 1.99
C LEU A 149 -15.31 13.83 0.53
N PRO A 150 -16.06 14.73 -0.20
CA PRO A 150 -15.64 15.19 -1.52
C PRO A 150 -14.31 15.97 -1.50
N GLY A 151 -14.09 16.79 -0.46
CA GLY A 151 -12.82 17.52 -0.26
C GLY A 151 -11.64 16.57 -0.08
N LEU A 152 -11.79 15.55 0.75
CA LEU A 152 -10.79 14.51 0.96
C LEU A 152 -10.50 13.72 -0.33
N ALA A 153 -11.55 13.38 -1.11
CA ALA A 153 -11.38 12.68 -2.37
C ALA A 153 -10.58 13.51 -3.39
N ARG A 154 -10.84 14.81 -3.49
CA ARG A 154 -10.06 15.74 -4.33
C ARG A 154 -8.60 15.82 -3.87
N ALA A 155 -8.39 16.05 -2.58
CA ALA A 155 -7.04 16.16 -2.02
C ALA A 155 -6.21 14.89 -2.23
N LEU A 156 -6.80 13.70 -2.08
CA LEU A 156 -6.15 12.43 -2.38
C LEU A 156 -5.79 12.27 -3.86
N ALA A 157 -6.68 12.70 -4.77
CA ALA A 157 -6.43 12.64 -6.21
C ALA A 157 -5.28 13.60 -6.63
N GLU A 158 -5.30 14.84 -6.16
CA GLU A 158 -4.28 15.86 -6.40
C GLU A 158 -2.92 15.46 -5.85
N LEU A 159 -2.89 14.92 -4.61
CA LEU A 159 -1.67 14.43 -4.00
C LEU A 159 -1.07 13.30 -4.82
N ALA A 160 -1.88 12.33 -5.26
CA ALA A 160 -1.41 11.20 -6.05
C ALA A 160 -0.91 11.63 -7.44
N GLU A 161 -1.51 12.66 -8.05
CA GLU A 161 -1.07 13.24 -9.32
C GLU A 161 0.27 13.96 -9.14
N THR A 162 0.36 14.83 -8.14
CA THR A 162 1.58 15.59 -7.80
C THR A 162 2.75 14.66 -7.49
N ALA A 163 2.51 13.59 -6.72
CA ALA A 163 3.54 12.62 -6.39
C ALA A 163 4.04 11.87 -7.64
N ARG A 164 3.11 11.35 -8.48
CA ARG A 164 3.48 10.65 -9.73
C ARG A 164 4.20 11.54 -10.72
N ALA A 165 3.83 12.82 -10.80
CA ALA A 165 4.52 13.80 -11.63
C ALA A 165 5.91 14.20 -11.08
N GLY A 166 6.32 13.70 -9.91
CA GLY A 166 7.58 14.05 -9.25
C GLY A 166 7.65 15.51 -8.79
N LYS A 167 6.49 16.16 -8.60
CA LYS A 167 6.36 17.58 -8.24
C LYS A 167 6.17 17.82 -6.75
N ALA A 168 6.13 16.77 -5.92
CA ALA A 168 6.02 16.93 -4.46
C ALA A 168 7.20 17.74 -3.92
N THR A 169 6.88 18.81 -3.20
CA THR A 169 7.87 19.71 -2.61
C THR A 169 8.32 19.22 -1.24
N PRO A 170 9.47 19.69 -0.71
CA PRO A 170 9.87 19.38 0.66
C PRO A 170 8.83 19.81 1.72
N ALA A 171 8.00 20.81 1.43
CA ALA A 171 6.93 21.26 2.33
C ALA A 171 5.77 20.23 2.37
N ASP A 172 5.48 19.56 1.26
CA ASP A 172 4.45 18.52 1.17
C ASP A 172 4.86 17.24 1.90
N LEU A 173 6.17 17.01 2.06
CA LEU A 173 6.74 15.82 2.69
C LEU A 173 6.95 15.96 4.21
N ARG A 174 6.71 17.15 4.79
CA ARG A 174 6.93 17.41 6.21
C ARG A 174 5.63 17.58 6.97
N GLY A 175 5.67 17.24 8.26
CA GLY A 175 4.57 17.51 9.20
C GLY A 175 3.39 16.54 9.07
N GLY A 176 3.56 15.41 8.38
CA GLY A 176 2.61 14.31 8.43
C GLY A 176 2.54 13.72 9.83
N THR A 177 1.34 13.31 10.29
CA THR A 177 1.13 12.83 11.67
C THR A 177 0.81 11.35 11.74
N ILE A 178 0.16 10.80 10.72
CA ILE A 178 -0.14 9.38 10.54
C ILE A 178 -0.16 9.06 9.04
N THR A 179 0.19 7.85 8.64
CA THR A 179 0.35 7.49 7.23
C THR A 179 -0.56 6.33 6.83
N ILE A 180 -1.04 6.35 5.59
CA ILE A 180 -1.61 5.17 4.90
C ILE A 180 -0.67 4.76 3.77
N THR A 181 -0.41 3.46 3.65
CA THR A 181 0.24 2.85 2.49
C THR A 181 -0.71 1.88 1.81
N ASN A 182 -0.97 2.08 0.52
CA ASN A 182 -1.81 1.19 -0.27
C ASN A 182 -0.93 0.21 -1.05
N VAL A 183 -0.70 -0.97 -0.48
CA VAL A 183 0.08 -2.05 -1.12
C VAL A 183 -0.78 -2.90 -2.07
N GLY A 184 -2.09 -2.79 -1.96
CA GLY A 184 -3.04 -3.51 -2.80
C GLY A 184 -2.95 -3.16 -4.29
N VAL A 185 -2.49 -1.96 -4.63
CA VAL A 185 -2.25 -1.55 -6.02
C VAL A 185 -1.15 -2.36 -6.70
N PHE A 186 -0.31 -3.05 -5.93
CA PHE A 186 0.74 -3.95 -6.41
C PHE A 186 0.32 -5.44 -6.39
N GLY A 187 -0.95 -5.74 -6.07
CA GLY A 187 -1.46 -7.11 -5.98
C GLY A 187 -0.99 -7.86 -4.73
N VAL A 188 -0.64 -7.15 -3.67
CA VAL A 188 -0.15 -7.72 -2.41
C VAL A 188 -1.26 -7.70 -1.36
N ASP A 189 -1.44 -8.82 -0.65
CA ASP A 189 -2.49 -8.97 0.36
C ASP A 189 -2.24 -8.09 1.59
N THR A 190 -0.99 -7.98 2.02
CA THR A 190 -0.61 -7.19 3.20
C THR A 190 0.91 -7.02 3.26
N GLY A 191 1.40 -6.27 4.25
CA GLY A 191 2.81 -6.08 4.56
C GLY A 191 2.98 -5.52 5.96
N THR A 192 4.23 -5.45 6.42
CA THR A 192 4.62 -4.83 7.69
C THR A 192 5.30 -3.49 7.40
N PRO A 193 4.55 -2.39 7.21
CA PRO A 193 5.16 -1.11 6.85
C PRO A 193 6.02 -0.57 8.00
N ILE A 194 7.15 0.04 7.62
CA ILE A 194 7.99 0.77 8.57
C ILE A 194 7.38 2.15 8.79
N LEU A 195 7.37 2.62 10.03
CA LEU A 195 6.83 3.92 10.41
C LEU A 195 7.55 5.06 9.69
N THR A 196 6.79 6.05 9.26
CA THR A 196 7.36 7.34 8.87
C THR A 196 7.98 8.00 10.10
N PRO A 197 9.22 8.49 10.04
CA PRO A 197 9.89 9.09 11.20
C PRO A 197 9.03 10.14 11.91
N GLY A 198 8.91 10.02 13.23
CA GLY A 198 8.13 10.94 14.07
C GLY A 198 6.63 10.66 14.08
N GLN A 199 6.17 9.52 13.57
CA GLN A 199 4.78 9.08 13.62
C GLN A 199 4.64 7.81 14.48
N ALA A 200 3.55 7.72 15.24
CA ALA A 200 3.26 6.57 16.08
C ALA A 200 2.71 5.38 15.30
N ALA A 201 2.06 5.59 14.15
CA ALA A 201 1.43 4.51 13.39
C ALA A 201 1.40 4.74 11.87
N ILE A 202 1.30 3.62 11.15
CA ILE A 202 1.06 3.55 9.71
C ILE A 202 0.09 2.41 9.41
N LEU A 203 -0.95 2.69 8.62
CA LEU A 203 -1.94 1.72 8.17
C LEU A 203 -1.61 1.23 6.76
N ALA A 204 -1.42 -0.07 6.58
CA ALA A 204 -1.37 -0.68 5.25
C ALA A 204 -2.76 -1.18 4.84
N PHE A 205 -3.15 -0.86 3.62
CA PHE A 205 -4.35 -1.34 2.96
C PHE A 205 -3.95 -2.31 1.84
N GLY A 206 -4.34 -3.57 1.98
CA GLY A 206 -4.03 -4.65 1.05
C GLY A 206 -4.90 -4.64 -0.21
N GLN A 207 -4.64 -5.58 -1.11
CA GLN A 207 -5.50 -5.75 -2.28
C GLN A 207 -6.91 -6.17 -1.88
N VAL A 208 -7.90 -5.68 -2.64
CA VAL A 208 -9.28 -6.14 -2.54
C VAL A 208 -9.48 -7.24 -3.58
N LYS A 209 -9.82 -8.44 -3.14
CA LYS A 209 -10.03 -9.61 -4.01
C LYS A 209 -11.30 -10.36 -3.65
N ASP A 210 -11.82 -11.14 -4.59
CA ASP A 210 -12.88 -12.09 -4.31
C ASP A 210 -12.30 -13.26 -3.50
N ALA A 211 -12.96 -13.57 -2.36
CA ALA A 211 -12.59 -14.69 -1.50
C ALA A 211 -13.83 -15.35 -0.90
N PRO A 212 -13.75 -16.66 -0.56
CA PRO A 212 -14.80 -17.32 0.20
C PRO A 212 -14.86 -16.72 1.60
N TRP A 213 -16.07 -16.37 2.04
CA TRP A 213 -16.30 -15.74 3.34
C TRP A 213 -17.60 -16.22 3.96
N VAL A 214 -17.67 -16.34 5.27
CA VAL A 214 -18.92 -16.62 5.95
C VAL A 214 -19.70 -15.32 6.13
N HIS A 215 -20.81 -15.17 5.40
CA HIS A 215 -21.70 -14.03 5.50
C HIS A 215 -23.10 -14.49 5.86
N GLN A 216 -23.68 -13.96 6.93
CA GLN A 216 -25.03 -14.33 7.44
C GLN A 216 -25.19 -15.84 7.64
N GLY A 217 -24.14 -16.52 8.12
CA GLY A 217 -24.15 -17.97 8.38
C GLY A 217 -23.99 -18.86 7.13
N GLN A 218 -23.76 -18.28 5.96
CA GLN A 218 -23.56 -19.01 4.69
C GLN A 218 -22.22 -18.68 4.07
N LEU A 219 -21.66 -19.63 3.31
CA LEU A 219 -20.47 -19.39 2.52
C LEU A 219 -20.84 -18.58 1.27
N ALA A 220 -20.21 -17.44 1.10
CA ALA A 220 -20.42 -16.52 -0.02
C ALA A 220 -19.09 -16.01 -0.59
N VAL A 221 -19.09 -15.59 -1.85
CA VAL A 221 -17.97 -14.85 -2.43
C VAL A 221 -18.12 -13.38 -2.02
N ARG A 222 -17.12 -12.85 -1.33
CA ARG A 222 -17.11 -11.47 -0.83
C ARG A 222 -15.84 -10.75 -1.27
N LYS A 223 -15.87 -9.42 -1.29
CA LYS A 223 -14.68 -8.59 -1.48
C LYS A 223 -13.92 -8.49 -0.17
N VAL A 224 -12.76 -9.14 -0.10
CA VAL A 224 -11.97 -9.23 1.13
C VAL A 224 -10.64 -8.50 0.96
N THR A 225 -10.20 -7.84 2.01
CA THR A 225 -8.88 -7.22 2.12
C THR A 225 -8.26 -7.52 3.47
N THR A 226 -6.94 -7.30 3.58
CA THR A 226 -6.24 -7.32 4.86
C THR A 226 -5.74 -5.92 5.18
N LEU A 227 -6.05 -5.45 6.37
CA LEU A 227 -5.44 -4.28 6.98
C LEU A 227 -4.24 -4.71 7.80
N ALA A 228 -3.17 -3.91 7.80
CA ALA A 228 -2.07 -4.06 8.73
C ALA A 228 -1.76 -2.71 9.38
N LEU A 229 -1.75 -2.66 10.69
CA LEU A 229 -1.41 -1.47 11.47
C LEU A 229 -0.06 -1.70 12.14
N SER A 230 0.99 -1.00 11.66
CA SER A 230 2.26 -0.95 12.37
C SER A 230 2.30 0.26 13.29
N PHE A 231 2.84 0.09 14.49
CA PHE A 231 2.92 1.17 15.47
C PHE A 231 4.19 1.08 16.32
N ASP A 232 4.55 2.22 16.93
CA ASP A 232 5.64 2.34 17.89
C ASP A 232 5.18 1.83 19.27
N HIS A 233 5.72 0.68 19.70
CA HIS A 233 5.30 0.02 20.94
C HIS A 233 5.77 0.75 22.23
N ARG A 234 6.49 1.86 22.11
CA ARG A 234 6.73 2.76 23.24
C ARG A 234 5.53 3.66 23.54
N ILE A 235 4.63 3.86 22.55
CA ILE A 235 3.48 4.75 22.62
C ILE A 235 2.17 3.97 22.64
N VAL A 236 2.09 2.93 21.82
CA VAL A 236 0.86 2.17 21.53
C VAL A 236 1.03 0.75 22.01
N ASP A 237 0.24 0.37 23.00
CA ASP A 237 0.13 -1.00 23.48
C ASP A 237 -0.83 -1.82 22.59
N GLY A 238 -0.76 -3.15 22.70
CA GLY A 238 -1.54 -4.05 21.85
C GLY A 238 -3.06 -3.87 21.96
N ASP A 239 -3.58 -3.50 23.13
CA ASP A 239 -5.02 -3.23 23.33
C ASP A 239 -5.46 -1.99 22.54
N LEU A 240 -4.66 -0.92 22.55
CA LEU A 240 -4.92 0.30 21.79
C LEU A 240 -4.79 0.06 20.28
N GLY A 241 -3.72 -0.61 19.83
CA GLY A 241 -3.52 -0.98 18.42
C GLY A 241 -4.68 -1.80 17.89
N SER A 242 -5.06 -2.84 18.64
CA SER A 242 -6.22 -3.72 18.32
C SER A 242 -7.54 -2.95 18.29
N ALA A 243 -7.78 -2.02 19.24
CA ALA A 243 -9.00 -1.21 19.25
C ALA A 243 -9.11 -0.32 18.01
N VAL A 244 -8.01 0.36 17.64
CA VAL A 244 -7.93 1.20 16.42
C VAL A 244 -8.18 0.36 15.17
N LEU A 245 -7.48 -0.76 15.02
CA LEU A 245 -7.60 -1.62 13.85
C LEU A 245 -8.99 -2.22 13.71
N ARG A 246 -9.60 -2.68 14.82
CA ARG A 246 -10.97 -3.19 14.87
C ARG A 246 -11.99 -2.11 14.50
N ASP A 247 -11.83 -0.88 15.00
CA ASP A 247 -12.75 0.22 14.69
C ASP A 247 -12.67 0.58 13.19
N ILE A 248 -11.47 0.64 12.61
CA ILE A 248 -11.29 0.84 11.18
C ILE A 248 -11.96 -0.30 10.39
N GLY A 249 -11.71 -1.55 10.79
CA GLY A 249 -12.32 -2.72 10.16
C GLY A 249 -13.85 -2.67 10.19
N ALA A 250 -14.44 -2.43 11.36
CA ALA A 250 -15.90 -2.34 11.52
C ALA A 250 -16.53 -1.23 10.65
N MET A 251 -15.85 -0.08 10.48
CA MET A 251 -16.32 1.00 9.60
C MET A 251 -16.19 0.64 8.12
N LEU A 252 -15.22 -0.17 7.74
CA LEU A 252 -15.04 -0.61 6.35
C LEU A 252 -15.97 -1.78 6.00
N GLU A 253 -16.33 -2.63 6.97
CA GLU A 253 -17.37 -3.65 6.80
C GLU A 253 -18.77 -3.03 6.70
N ASP A 254 -19.02 -1.95 7.45
CA ASP A 254 -20.28 -1.18 7.44
C ASP A 254 -19.98 0.33 7.42
N PRO A 255 -19.92 0.98 6.24
CA PRO A 255 -19.59 2.40 6.11
C PRO A 255 -20.55 3.36 6.81
N LEU A 256 -21.78 2.94 7.15
CA LEU A 256 -22.72 3.77 7.90
C LEU A 256 -22.23 4.04 9.33
N ARG A 257 -21.39 3.17 9.90
CA ARG A 257 -20.76 3.40 11.21
C ARG A 257 -19.92 4.67 11.25
N MET A 258 -19.33 5.09 10.11
CA MET A 258 -18.59 6.34 10.06
C MET A 258 -19.47 7.56 10.38
N LEU A 259 -20.76 7.51 10.06
CA LEU A 259 -21.70 8.59 10.37
C LEU A 259 -22.11 8.56 11.85
N ALA A 260 -22.16 7.38 12.47
CA ALA A 260 -22.54 7.24 13.87
C ALA A 260 -21.38 7.58 14.83
N TRP A 261 -20.14 7.47 14.35
CA TRP A 261 -18.92 7.64 15.16
C TRP A 261 -18.16 8.94 14.89
N SER A 262 -18.64 9.74 13.91
CA SER A 262 -18.07 11.07 13.53
C SER A 262 -18.53 12.17 14.43
#